data_684cd9f7aac13a902aef192fbf9cd4e4
#
_entry.id   684cd9f7aac13a902aef192fbf9cd4e4
#
_cell.length_a   1.000
_cell.length_b   1.000
_cell.length_c   1.000
_cell.angle_alpha   90.00
_cell.angle_beta   90.00
_cell.angle_gamma   90.00
#
_symmetry.space_group_name_H-M   'P 1'
#
loop_
_entity.id
_entity.type
_entity.pdbx_description
1 polymer ?
#
loop_
_entity_poly.entity_id
_entity_poly.type
_entity_poly.pdbx_seq_one_letter_code
_entity_poly.pdbx_strand_id
1 'polypeptide(L)'
;MKRKKKRILVDMSAAILHHGHIRLLRKASKYGKVYVGLATDKEIKSFKNIKPELNYSNRKEVVLSIKYVSGVVKSKANIDGKFLKKHKFDFLVHGSDNQNPVDKKYVKIFKRTKNISTTIIRKRAIKNLR
;
A
#
# COMPACT_ATOMS: atom_id res chain seq x y z
N MET A 1 23.04 17.94 14.95
CA MET A 1 22.64 16.53 14.72
C MET A 1 21.49 16.45 13.72
N LYS A 2 21.69 15.69 12.67
CA LYS A 2 20.61 15.45 11.70
C LYS A 2 19.59 14.50 12.32
N ARG A 3 18.32 14.91 12.35
CA ARG A 3 17.23 14.00 12.72
C ARG A 3 17.11 12.90 11.66
N LYS A 4 17.03 11.67 12.10
CA LYS A 4 16.65 10.57 11.20
C LYS A 4 15.27 10.84 10.65
N LYS A 5 15.09 10.68 9.34
CA LYS A 5 13.76 10.74 8.74
C LYS A 5 12.90 9.62 9.31
N LYS A 6 11.63 9.92 9.54
CA LYS A 6 10.65 8.91 9.92
C LYS A 6 10.55 7.85 8.83
N ARG A 7 10.25 6.64 9.24
CA ARG A 7 10.01 5.51 8.34
C ARG A 7 8.51 5.25 8.29
N ILE A 8 7.95 5.40 7.11
CA ILE A 8 6.50 5.32 6.89
C ILE A 8 6.20 4.04 6.12
N LEU A 9 5.25 3.25 6.63
CA LEU A 9 4.74 2.08 5.94
C LEU A 9 3.41 2.42 5.29
N VAL A 10 3.28 2.13 3.99
CA VAL A 10 2.01 2.22 3.27
C VAL A 10 1.67 0.82 2.80
N ASP A 11 0.65 0.20 3.37
CA ASP A 11 0.25 -1.15 2.99
C ASP A 11 -0.69 -1.13 1.80
N MET A 12 -0.49 -2.04 0.88
CA MET A 12 -1.34 -2.16 -0.30
C MET A 12 -1.17 -3.51 -0.99
N SER A 13 -2.16 -3.92 -1.75
CA SER A 13 -2.04 -5.06 -2.65
C SER A 13 -1.46 -4.66 -4.01
N ALA A 14 -1.79 -3.46 -4.48
CA ALA A 14 -1.33 -2.91 -5.77
C ALA A 14 -1.50 -3.91 -6.92
N ALA A 15 -2.61 -4.65 -6.91
CA ALA A 15 -2.91 -5.63 -7.96
C ALA A 15 -2.98 -4.96 -9.32
N ILE A 16 -3.60 -3.79 -9.38
CA ILE A 16 -3.57 -2.86 -10.53
C ILE A 16 -3.20 -1.50 -9.98
N LEU A 17 -2.00 -1.05 -10.27
CA LEU A 17 -1.51 0.25 -9.80
C LEU A 17 -2.17 1.38 -10.61
N HIS A 18 -2.61 2.42 -9.92
CA HIS A 18 -3.27 3.57 -10.54
C HIS A 18 -2.88 4.88 -9.85
N HIS A 19 -3.36 6.00 -10.36
CA HIS A 19 -2.99 7.32 -9.83
C HIS A 19 -3.39 7.55 -8.37
N GLY A 20 -4.43 6.85 -7.88
CA GLY A 20 -4.81 6.91 -6.48
C GLY A 20 -3.69 6.41 -5.55
N HIS A 21 -3.03 5.31 -5.93
CA HIS A 21 -1.87 4.81 -5.20
C HIS A 21 -0.72 5.83 -5.22
N ILE A 22 -0.46 6.41 -6.37
CA ILE A 22 0.64 7.39 -6.53
C ILE A 22 0.39 8.61 -5.64
N ARG A 23 -0.85 9.11 -5.62
CA ARG A 23 -1.21 10.27 -4.79
C ARG A 23 -1.03 9.99 -3.29
N LEU A 24 -1.41 8.78 -2.86
CA LEU A 24 -1.23 8.36 -1.47
C LEU A 24 0.26 8.30 -1.11
N LEU A 25 1.07 7.69 -1.96
CA LEU A 25 2.51 7.58 -1.76
C LEU A 25 3.19 8.94 -1.74
N ARG A 26 2.78 9.85 -2.62
CA ARG A 26 3.29 11.22 -2.64
C ARG A 26 2.99 11.95 -1.33
N LYS A 27 1.75 11.85 -0.85
CA LYS A 27 1.36 12.46 0.42
C LYS A 27 2.18 11.87 1.59
N ALA A 28 2.31 10.54 1.61
CA ALA A 28 3.08 9.88 2.66
C ALA A 28 4.55 10.32 2.66
N SER A 29 5.14 10.56 1.48
CA SER A 29 6.54 10.97 1.35
C SER A 29 6.86 12.31 2.03
N LYS A 30 5.85 13.13 2.28
CA LYS A 30 6.02 14.39 3.01
C LYS A 30 6.32 14.19 4.50
N TYR A 31 6.02 13.01 5.03
CA TYR A 31 6.20 12.68 6.45
C TYR A 31 7.47 11.87 6.73
N GLY A 32 8.12 11.36 5.71
CA GLY A 32 9.33 10.58 5.88
C GLY A 32 9.64 9.69 4.69
N LYS A 33 10.53 8.70 4.91
CA LYS A 33 10.85 7.69 3.90
C LYS A 33 9.70 6.70 3.79
N VAL A 34 9.23 6.47 2.57
CA VAL A 34 8.09 5.60 2.30
C VAL A 34 8.56 4.20 1.92
N TYR A 35 8.01 3.22 2.63
CA TYR A 35 8.14 1.81 2.32
C TYR A 35 6.76 1.25 2.06
N VAL A 36 6.63 0.42 1.04
CA VAL A 36 5.35 -0.21 0.73
C VAL A 36 5.33 -1.60 1.34
N GLY A 37 4.34 -1.84 2.18
CA GLY A 37 3.98 -3.19 2.64
C GLY A 37 3.13 -3.84 1.57
N LEU A 38 3.74 -4.66 0.73
CA LEU A 38 3.09 -5.23 -0.45
C LEU A 38 2.56 -6.63 -0.12
N ALA A 39 1.25 -6.81 -0.29
CA ALA A 39 0.62 -8.10 0.00
C ALA A 39 1.11 -9.18 -0.96
N THR A 40 1.40 -10.37 -0.40
CA THR A 40 1.79 -11.53 -1.21
C THR A 40 0.59 -12.05 -2.00
N ASP A 41 0.86 -12.86 -3.04
CA ASP A 41 -0.20 -13.48 -3.85
C ASP A 41 -1.11 -14.33 -2.96
N LYS A 42 -0.52 -15.06 -2.02
CA LYS A 42 -1.23 -15.90 -1.06
C LYS A 42 -2.16 -15.06 -0.18
N GLU A 43 -1.69 -13.93 0.33
CA GLU A 43 -2.49 -13.03 1.16
C GLU A 43 -3.67 -12.44 0.36
N ILE A 44 -3.44 -12.03 -0.88
CA ILE A 44 -4.50 -11.50 -1.74
C ILE A 44 -5.55 -12.59 -2.01
N LYS A 45 -5.12 -13.81 -2.32
CA LYS A 45 -6.04 -14.94 -2.55
C LYS A 45 -6.87 -15.22 -1.30
N SER A 46 -6.24 -15.24 -0.14
CA SER A 46 -6.90 -15.49 1.14
C SER A 46 -7.89 -14.38 1.51
N PHE A 47 -7.51 -13.13 1.29
CA PHE A 47 -8.25 -11.94 1.71
C PHE A 47 -9.37 -11.56 0.73
N LYS A 48 -9.09 -11.61 -0.58
CA LYS A 48 -10.03 -11.18 -1.63
C LYS A 48 -10.63 -12.32 -2.44
N ASN A 49 -10.14 -13.54 -2.22
CA ASN A 49 -10.52 -14.74 -2.97
C ASN A 49 -10.34 -14.57 -4.49
N ILE A 50 -9.31 -13.84 -4.88
CA ILE A 50 -8.96 -13.63 -6.29
C ILE A 50 -7.46 -13.81 -6.47
N LYS A 51 -7.07 -14.20 -7.68
CA LYS A 51 -5.67 -14.21 -8.08
C LYS A 51 -5.32 -12.82 -8.59
N PRO A 52 -4.25 -12.18 -8.09
CA PRO A 52 -3.88 -10.85 -8.61
C PRO A 52 -3.47 -10.94 -10.07
N GLU A 53 -3.74 -9.87 -10.82
CA GLU A 53 -3.40 -9.78 -12.25
C GLU A 53 -1.90 -9.87 -12.49
N LEU A 54 -1.09 -9.32 -11.58
CA LEU A 54 0.37 -9.46 -11.60
C LEU A 54 0.82 -10.18 -10.33
N ASN A 55 1.79 -11.10 -10.48
CA ASN A 55 2.36 -11.78 -9.32
C ASN A 55 3.17 -10.81 -8.44
N TYR A 56 3.53 -11.26 -7.25
CA TYR A 56 4.26 -10.45 -6.28
C TYR A 56 5.53 -9.84 -6.85
N SER A 57 6.35 -10.63 -7.53
CA SER A 57 7.62 -10.17 -8.10
C SER A 57 7.43 -9.01 -9.07
N ASN A 58 6.44 -9.13 -9.96
CA ASN A 58 6.14 -8.09 -10.95
C ASN A 58 5.53 -6.84 -10.29
N ARG A 59 4.65 -7.04 -9.32
CA ARG A 59 4.08 -5.90 -8.57
C ARG A 59 5.17 -5.15 -7.80
N LYS A 60 6.10 -5.88 -7.19
CA LYS A 60 7.23 -5.29 -6.47
C LYS A 60 8.10 -4.45 -7.41
N GLU A 61 8.40 -4.95 -8.60
CA GLU A 61 9.20 -4.23 -9.59
C GLU A 61 8.54 -2.90 -9.95
N VAL A 62 7.23 -2.93 -10.23
CA VAL A 62 6.47 -1.71 -10.57
C VAL A 62 6.50 -0.71 -9.40
N VAL A 63 6.24 -1.18 -8.20
CA VAL A 63 6.19 -0.32 -7.00
C VAL A 63 7.57 0.29 -6.70
N LEU A 64 8.64 -0.49 -6.84
CA LEU A 64 10.00 0.02 -6.62
C LEU A 64 10.41 1.09 -7.63
N SER A 65 9.74 1.15 -8.78
CA SER A 65 10.02 2.15 -9.82
C SER A 65 9.38 3.51 -9.52
N ILE A 66 8.54 3.59 -8.51
CA ILE A 66 7.87 4.84 -8.13
C ILE A 66 8.84 5.72 -7.35
N LYS A 67 9.00 6.96 -7.78
CA LYS A 67 10.00 7.88 -7.18
C LYS A 67 9.80 8.17 -5.70
N TYR A 68 8.59 7.99 -5.18
CA TYR A 68 8.28 8.23 -3.76
C TYR A 68 8.61 7.04 -2.85
N VAL A 69 8.94 5.89 -3.43
CA VAL A 69 9.11 4.64 -2.69
C VAL A 69 10.58 4.38 -2.44
N SER A 70 10.95 4.18 -1.18
CA SER A 70 12.32 3.85 -0.75
C SER A 70 12.57 2.35 -0.70
N GLY A 71 11.54 1.54 -0.55
CA GLY A 71 11.67 0.09 -0.49
C GLY A 71 10.34 -0.61 -0.36
N VAL A 72 10.37 -1.93 -0.42
CA VAL A 72 9.19 -2.78 -0.33
C VAL A 72 9.45 -3.89 0.68
N VAL A 73 8.47 -4.18 1.52
CA VAL A 73 8.50 -5.32 2.43
C VAL A 73 7.27 -6.19 2.17
N LYS A 74 7.39 -7.49 2.38
CA LYS A 74 6.26 -8.41 2.30
C LYS A 74 5.28 -8.09 3.43
N SER A 75 4.00 -8.01 3.11
CA SER A 75 2.96 -7.64 4.06
C SER A 75 1.90 -8.72 4.19
N LYS A 76 1.37 -8.83 5.40
CA LYS A 76 0.18 -9.63 5.70
C LYS A 76 -1.07 -8.82 5.37
N ALA A 77 -2.23 -9.49 5.38
CA ALA A 77 -3.53 -8.84 5.17
C ALA A 77 -3.78 -7.72 6.20
N ASN A 78 -3.38 -7.94 7.45
CA ASN A 78 -3.53 -6.97 8.53
C ASN A 78 -2.18 -6.62 9.13
N ILE A 79 -1.91 -5.33 9.23
CA ILE A 79 -0.71 -4.78 9.86
C ILE A 79 -1.04 -4.50 11.33
N ASP A 80 -0.21 -4.97 12.25
CA ASP A 80 -0.36 -4.68 13.68
C ASP A 80 0.86 -3.91 14.21
N GLY A 81 0.79 -3.53 15.49
CA GLY A 81 1.87 -2.80 16.14
C GLY A 81 3.17 -3.58 16.20
N LYS A 82 3.09 -4.91 16.33
CA LYS A 82 4.28 -5.77 16.35
C LYS A 82 5.00 -5.74 15.02
N PHE A 83 4.26 -5.73 13.92
CA PHE A 83 4.83 -5.64 12.58
C PHE A 83 5.58 -4.32 12.40
N LEU A 84 4.96 -3.21 12.79
CA LEU A 84 5.59 -1.89 12.72
C LEU A 84 6.88 -1.83 13.53
N LYS A 85 6.83 -2.33 14.76
CA LYS A 85 7.99 -2.34 15.65
C LYS A 85 9.13 -3.22 15.11
N LYS A 86 8.78 -4.42 14.65
CA LYS A 86 9.76 -5.38 14.09
C LYS A 86 10.53 -4.78 12.92
N HIS A 87 9.83 -4.06 12.03
CA HIS A 87 10.42 -3.47 10.83
C HIS A 87 10.85 -2.02 11.05
N LYS A 88 10.75 -1.50 12.28
CA LYS A 88 11.19 -0.15 12.66
C LYS A 88 10.46 0.95 11.90
N PHE A 89 9.15 0.77 11.68
CA PHE A 89 8.31 1.80 11.09
C PHE A 89 7.70 2.68 12.19
N ASP A 90 7.71 3.99 11.95
CA ASP A 90 7.15 4.96 12.90
C ASP A 90 5.65 5.12 12.73
N PHE A 91 5.15 5.05 11.49
CA PHE A 91 3.74 5.22 11.19
C PHE A 91 3.29 4.27 10.09
N LEU A 92 2.00 3.92 10.17
CA LEU A 92 1.26 3.30 9.07
C LEU A 92 0.43 4.39 8.40
N VAL A 93 0.49 4.48 7.08
CA VAL A 93 -0.38 5.34 6.28
C VAL A 93 -1.35 4.46 5.50
N HIS A 94 -2.61 4.78 5.56
CA HIS A 94 -3.67 4.02 4.90
C HIS A 94 -4.78 4.94 4.41
N GLY A 95 -5.60 4.43 3.51
CA GLY A 95 -6.83 5.11 3.11
C GLY A 95 -7.91 5.03 4.19
N SER A 96 -9.03 5.68 3.94
CA SER A 96 -10.16 5.76 4.90
C SER A 96 -10.80 4.40 5.22
N ASP A 97 -10.50 3.36 4.43
CA ASP A 97 -10.97 1.99 4.63
C ASP A 97 -10.07 1.15 5.56
N ASN A 98 -9.18 1.79 6.30
CA ASN A 98 -8.25 1.10 7.18
C ASN A 98 -8.98 0.25 8.23
N GLN A 99 -8.59 -1.02 8.32
CA GLN A 99 -9.06 -1.97 9.33
C GLN A 99 -7.89 -2.63 10.06
N ASN A 100 -6.68 -2.10 9.90
CA ASN A 100 -5.51 -2.65 10.56
C ASN A 100 -5.59 -2.41 12.07
N PRO A 101 -5.26 -3.43 12.91
CA PRO A 101 -5.32 -3.31 14.37
C PRO A 101 -4.10 -2.59 14.91
N VAL A 102 -3.96 -1.32 14.60
CA VAL A 102 -2.87 -0.45 15.04
C VAL A 102 -3.44 0.72 15.83
N ASP A 103 -2.79 1.07 16.93
CA ASP A 103 -3.18 2.22 17.74
C ASP A 103 -3.22 3.48 16.86
N LYS A 104 -4.28 4.28 17.06
CA LYS A 104 -4.54 5.49 16.26
C LYS A 104 -3.36 6.45 16.21
N LYS A 105 -2.57 6.54 17.27
CA LYS A 105 -1.40 7.45 17.31
C LYS A 105 -0.30 7.07 16.30
N TYR A 106 -0.31 5.83 15.80
CA TYR A 106 0.66 5.35 14.81
C TYR A 106 0.09 5.25 13.39
N VAL A 107 -1.13 5.71 13.18
CA VAL A 107 -1.81 5.62 11.88
C VAL A 107 -2.16 7.01 11.37
N LYS A 108 -1.82 7.27 10.11
CA LYS A 108 -2.28 8.46 9.39
C LYS A 108 -3.25 8.02 8.31
N ILE A 109 -4.45 8.59 8.33
CA ILE A 109 -5.50 8.26 7.37
C ILE A 109 -5.62 9.40 6.37
N PHE A 110 -5.56 9.07 5.09
CA PHE A 110 -5.78 10.02 3.99
C PHE A 110 -7.02 9.63 3.20
N LYS A 111 -7.74 10.64 2.72
CA LYS A 111 -8.89 10.41 1.85
C LYS A 111 -8.45 9.69 0.58
N ARG A 112 -9.25 8.74 0.16
CA ARG A 112 -9.04 8.05 -1.11
C ARG A 112 -9.29 9.00 -2.28
N THR A 113 -8.56 8.82 -3.36
CA THR A 113 -8.82 9.56 -4.60
C THR A 113 -10.19 9.16 -5.12
N LYS A 114 -11.02 10.16 -5.45
CA LYS A 114 -12.38 9.94 -5.95
C LYS A 114 -12.36 9.27 -7.32
N ASN A 115 -13.37 8.45 -7.58
CA ASN A 115 -13.67 7.88 -8.89
C ASN A 115 -12.59 6.94 -9.44
N ILE A 116 -11.76 6.37 -8.57
CA ILE A 116 -10.76 5.40 -8.98
C ILE A 116 -10.57 4.32 -7.90
N SER A 117 -10.50 3.08 -8.35
CA SER A 117 -10.12 1.92 -7.56
C SER A 117 -9.77 0.80 -8.51
N THR A 118 -9.10 -0.22 -8.02
CA THR A 118 -8.81 -1.42 -8.81
C THR A 118 -10.10 -2.07 -9.31
N THR A 119 -11.15 -2.09 -8.49
CA THR A 119 -12.47 -2.60 -8.87
C THR A 119 -13.07 -1.83 -10.03
N ILE A 120 -13.00 -0.49 -10.00
CA ILE A 120 -13.49 0.36 -11.09
C ILE A 120 -12.73 0.06 -12.39
N ILE A 121 -11.41 -0.05 -12.31
CA ILE A 121 -10.57 -0.36 -13.48
C ILE A 121 -10.93 -1.71 -14.08
N ARG A 122 -11.10 -2.75 -13.24
CA ARG A 122 -11.51 -4.08 -13.69
C ARG A 122 -12.85 -4.05 -14.41
N LYS A 123 -13.82 -3.34 -13.87
CA LYS A 123 -15.15 -3.21 -14.49
C LYS A 123 -15.08 -2.52 -15.84
N ARG A 124 -14.28 -1.44 -15.96
CA ARG A 124 -14.06 -0.74 -17.22
C ARG A 124 -13.39 -1.64 -18.25
N ALA A 125 -12.36 -2.38 -17.84
CA ALA A 125 -11.65 -3.31 -18.72
C ALA A 125 -12.58 -4.38 -19.27
N ILE A 126 -13.40 -5.00 -18.43
CA ILE A 126 -14.38 -6.02 -18.84
C ILE A 126 -15.37 -5.42 -19.83
N LYS A 127 -15.90 -4.24 -19.54
CA LYS A 127 -16.86 -3.55 -20.41
C LYS A 127 -16.25 -3.27 -21.79
N ASN A 128 -14.99 -2.81 -21.85
CA ASN A 128 -14.32 -2.44 -23.08
C ASN A 128 -13.92 -3.65 -23.95
N LEU A 129 -13.82 -4.83 -23.34
CA LEU A 129 -13.45 -6.06 -24.06
C LEU A 129 -14.65 -6.80 -24.67
N ARG A 130 -15.86 -6.36 -24.41
CA ARG A 130 -17.09 -6.97 -24.97
C ARG A 130 -17.43 -6.44 -26.34
#